data_08893745ceaacc1652c26871a43ccbf1
#
_entry.id   08893745ceaacc1652c26871a43ccbf1
#
_cell.length_a   1.000
_cell.length_b   1.000
_cell.length_c   1.000
_cell.angle_alpha   90.00
_cell.angle_beta   90.00
_cell.angle_gamma   90.00
#
_symmetry.space_group_name_H-M   'P 1'
#
loop_
_entity.id
_entity.type
_entity.pdbx_description
1 polymer ?
#
loop_
_entity_poly.entity_id
_entity_poly.type
_entity_poly.pdbx_seq_one_letter_code
_entity_poly.pdbx_strand_id
1 'polypeptide(L)'
;MSSPIVLALEHVSRSYPGGVTALDDVCLTIAAGDLLAIVGPSGSGKSTLLNIMGTLDLPTTGTVRIGGQDVAALSDRRLSALRGRQLGFVFQQFHLTDGLTAAENVATGLLYAGVPRKQRRLRAAEALARVGLAHRMRHQPHQLSGGEKQRVAIARALVHEPALVLADEPTGALDSANGAAVLALLLELHKENTTIAVITHDQDIAARLPRQVSMRDGRIEGSVRR
;
A
#
# COMPACT_ATOMS: atom_id res chain seq x y z
N MET A 1 8.18 23.21 9.22
CA MET A 1 8.45 22.01 10.03
C MET A 1 8.49 20.84 9.06
N SER A 2 9.50 19.96 9.09
CA SER A 2 9.53 18.77 8.22
C SER A 2 8.46 17.78 8.68
N SER A 3 7.72 17.20 7.72
CA SER A 3 6.74 16.14 8.02
C SER A 3 7.39 14.95 8.71
N PRO A 4 6.72 14.30 9.67
CA PRO A 4 7.29 13.14 10.36
C PRO A 4 7.56 12.00 9.38
N ILE A 5 8.64 11.24 9.60
CA ILE A 5 8.98 10.08 8.79
C ILE A 5 8.07 8.91 9.22
N VAL A 6 7.34 8.36 8.25
CA VAL A 6 6.45 7.20 8.43
C VAL A 6 7.21 5.90 8.23
N LEU A 7 8.10 5.86 7.23
CA LEU A 7 8.92 4.70 6.91
C LEU A 7 10.35 5.15 6.60
N ALA A 8 11.34 4.45 7.17
CA ALA A 8 12.75 4.60 6.83
C ALA A 8 13.39 3.24 6.59
N LEU A 9 14.08 3.13 5.46
CA LEU A 9 14.99 2.03 5.12
C LEU A 9 16.41 2.58 5.13
N GLU A 10 17.30 1.95 5.88
CA GLU A 10 18.69 2.35 6.03
C GLU A 10 19.60 1.17 5.67
N HIS A 11 20.27 1.25 4.52
CA HIS A 11 21.21 0.24 4.01
C HIS A 11 20.61 -1.18 3.96
N VAL A 12 19.35 -1.27 3.50
CA VAL A 12 18.59 -2.52 3.49
C VAL A 12 19.02 -3.40 2.33
N SER A 13 19.42 -4.63 2.65
CA SER A 13 19.65 -5.68 1.65
C SER A 13 18.80 -6.91 1.93
N ARG A 14 18.40 -7.63 0.88
CA ARG A 14 17.68 -8.88 0.98
C ARG A 14 18.24 -9.90 0.02
N SER A 15 18.81 -10.96 0.58
CA SER A 15 19.29 -12.13 -0.16
C SER A 15 18.46 -13.37 0.18
N TYR A 16 18.20 -14.18 -0.82
CA TYR A 16 17.47 -15.46 -0.69
C TYR A 16 18.41 -16.66 -0.85
N PRO A 17 18.03 -17.84 -0.35
CA PRO A 17 18.77 -19.08 -0.61
C PRO A 17 19.03 -19.27 -2.10
N GLY A 18 20.24 -19.69 -2.47
CA GLY A 18 20.67 -19.81 -3.87
C GLY A 18 21.45 -18.61 -4.40
N GLY A 19 21.79 -17.62 -3.53
CA GLY A 19 22.66 -16.50 -3.87
C GLY A 19 22.00 -15.35 -4.62
N VAL A 20 20.66 -15.34 -4.70
CA VAL A 20 19.91 -14.25 -5.34
C VAL A 20 19.79 -13.07 -4.37
N THR A 21 20.42 -11.94 -4.67
CA THR A 21 20.27 -10.67 -3.95
C THR A 21 19.17 -9.86 -4.64
N ALA A 22 18.01 -9.77 -3.99
CA ALA A 22 16.84 -9.06 -4.52
C ALA A 22 16.81 -7.57 -4.15
N LEU A 23 17.44 -7.19 -3.01
CA LEU A 23 17.71 -5.81 -2.65
C LEU A 23 19.17 -5.69 -2.22
N ASP A 24 19.80 -4.61 -2.62
CA ASP A 24 21.20 -4.33 -2.36
C ASP A 24 21.41 -2.86 -1.97
N ASP A 25 21.71 -2.64 -0.70
CA ASP A 25 22.01 -1.33 -0.10
C ASP A 25 20.93 -0.25 -0.33
N VAL A 26 19.67 -0.61 -0.13
CA VAL A 26 18.52 0.28 -0.36
C VAL A 26 18.34 1.26 0.79
N CYS A 27 18.37 2.56 0.48
CA CYS A 27 18.01 3.65 1.38
C CYS A 27 16.77 4.38 0.84
N LEU A 28 15.71 4.47 1.65
CA LEU A 28 14.46 5.16 1.28
C LEU A 28 13.78 5.73 2.51
N THR A 29 13.34 6.98 2.44
CA THR A 29 12.47 7.58 3.46
C THR A 29 11.15 8.01 2.85
N ILE A 30 10.05 7.76 3.56
CA ILE A 30 8.70 8.21 3.22
C ILE A 30 8.19 9.05 4.39
N ALA A 31 7.88 10.31 4.12
CA ALA A 31 7.33 11.23 5.09
C ALA A 31 5.79 11.18 5.07
N ALA A 32 5.16 11.59 6.17
CA ALA A 32 3.70 11.73 6.22
C ALA A 32 3.23 12.71 5.13
N GLY A 33 2.19 12.30 4.40
CA GLY A 33 1.66 13.04 3.26
C GLY A 33 2.43 12.83 1.95
N ASP A 34 3.49 12.00 1.88
CA ASP A 34 4.13 11.68 0.60
C ASP A 34 3.19 10.84 -0.29
N LEU A 35 3.18 11.15 -1.58
CA LEU A 35 2.66 10.27 -2.64
C LEU A 35 3.80 10.01 -3.62
N LEU A 36 4.23 8.75 -3.71
CA LEU A 36 5.36 8.39 -4.56
C LEU A 36 5.08 7.15 -5.41
N ALA A 37 5.70 7.12 -6.59
CA ALA A 37 5.83 5.94 -7.42
C ALA A 37 7.19 5.28 -7.21
N ILE A 38 7.21 3.96 -7.07
CA ILE A 38 8.43 3.14 -7.14
C ILE A 38 8.36 2.38 -8.47
N VAL A 39 9.28 2.70 -9.38
CA VAL A 39 9.28 2.18 -10.76
C VAL A 39 10.55 1.41 -11.05
N GLY A 40 10.48 0.53 -12.03
CA GLY A 40 11.62 -0.24 -12.53
C GLY A 40 11.19 -1.41 -13.39
N PRO A 41 12.09 -2.04 -14.14
CA PRO A 41 11.80 -3.20 -14.96
C PRO A 41 11.34 -4.40 -14.10
N SER A 42 10.78 -5.42 -14.74
CA SER A 42 10.50 -6.70 -14.07
C SER A 42 11.79 -7.28 -13.50
N GLY A 43 11.73 -7.84 -12.30
CA GLY A 43 12.90 -8.39 -11.60
C GLY A 43 13.79 -7.35 -10.89
N SER A 44 13.49 -6.06 -10.94
CA SER A 44 14.32 -5.03 -10.27
C SER A 44 14.24 -4.98 -8.74
N GLY A 45 13.46 -5.89 -8.10
CA GLY A 45 13.35 -5.96 -6.64
C GLY A 45 12.14 -5.24 -6.03
N LYS A 46 11.25 -4.64 -6.83
CA LYS A 46 10.09 -3.85 -6.34
C LYS A 46 9.16 -4.61 -5.40
N SER A 47 8.79 -5.85 -5.76
CA SER A 47 7.91 -6.67 -4.92
C SER A 47 8.60 -7.08 -3.62
N THR A 48 9.91 -7.33 -3.65
CA THR A 48 10.70 -7.56 -2.43
C THR A 48 10.74 -6.31 -1.56
N LEU A 49 10.95 -5.14 -2.17
CA LEU A 49 10.92 -3.86 -1.46
C LEU A 49 9.56 -3.62 -0.81
N LEU A 50 8.45 -3.88 -1.53
CA LEU A 50 7.10 -3.79 -0.97
C LEU A 50 6.93 -4.72 0.23
N ASN A 51 7.38 -5.97 0.12
CA ASN A 51 7.28 -6.95 1.21
C ASN A 51 8.06 -6.49 2.45
N ILE A 52 9.25 -5.93 2.26
CA ILE A 52 10.06 -5.36 3.35
C ILE A 52 9.37 -4.12 3.97
N MET A 53 8.92 -3.17 3.13
CA MET A 53 8.17 -2.00 3.62
C MET A 53 6.88 -2.40 4.32
N GLY A 54 6.25 -3.48 3.84
CA GLY A 54 5.02 -4.04 4.40
C GLY A 54 5.23 -4.94 5.62
N THR A 55 6.47 -5.18 6.04
CA THR A 55 6.83 -6.16 7.09
C THR A 55 6.27 -7.57 6.83
N LEU A 56 6.08 -7.91 5.56
CA LEU A 56 5.70 -9.27 5.10
C LEU A 56 6.94 -10.16 4.96
N ASP A 57 8.11 -9.53 4.80
CA ASP A 57 9.43 -10.15 4.84
C ASP A 57 10.39 -9.25 5.65
N LEU A 58 11.50 -9.82 6.11
CA LEU A 58 12.51 -9.10 6.88
C LEU A 58 13.79 -8.91 6.05
N PRO A 59 14.53 -7.81 6.25
CA PRO A 59 15.81 -7.62 5.58
C PRO A 59 16.85 -8.66 6.05
N THR A 60 17.81 -8.97 5.19
CA THR A 60 19.00 -9.75 5.58
C THR A 60 19.97 -8.87 6.35
N THR A 61 20.14 -7.61 5.91
CA THR A 61 20.97 -6.59 6.57
C THR A 61 20.30 -5.23 6.47
N GLY A 62 20.77 -4.27 7.26
CA GLY A 62 20.20 -2.93 7.33
C GLY A 62 19.04 -2.80 8.31
N THR A 63 18.43 -1.63 8.37
CA THR A 63 17.39 -1.29 9.34
C THR A 63 16.14 -0.81 8.65
N VAL A 64 14.98 -1.30 9.11
CA VAL A 64 13.65 -0.86 8.67
C VAL A 64 12.91 -0.27 9.86
N ARG A 65 12.48 0.99 9.75
CA ARG A 65 11.68 1.66 10.79
C ARG A 65 10.34 2.09 10.24
N ILE A 66 9.28 1.81 11.01
CA ILE A 66 7.91 2.26 10.74
C ILE A 66 7.42 3.04 11.95
N GLY A 67 7.02 4.31 11.75
CA GLY A 67 6.66 5.20 12.84
C GLY A 67 7.76 5.32 13.91
N GLY A 68 9.03 5.28 13.50
CA GLY A 68 10.21 5.32 14.37
C GLY A 68 10.56 3.99 15.06
N GLN A 69 9.74 2.94 14.94
CA GLN A 69 10.01 1.62 15.55
C GLN A 69 10.82 0.74 14.61
N ASP A 70 11.91 0.18 15.10
CA ASP A 70 12.71 -0.82 14.36
C ASP A 70 11.94 -2.15 14.30
N VAL A 71 11.65 -2.61 13.07
CA VAL A 71 10.84 -3.82 12.86
C VAL A 71 11.58 -5.10 13.27
N ALA A 72 12.93 -5.12 13.18
CA ALA A 72 13.73 -6.27 13.56
C ALA A 72 13.71 -6.54 15.08
N ALA A 73 13.44 -5.50 15.89
CA ALA A 73 13.33 -5.61 17.33
C ALA A 73 11.93 -6.10 17.80
N LEU A 74 10.97 -6.28 16.89
CA LEU A 74 9.61 -6.65 17.22
C LEU A 74 9.38 -8.16 17.12
N SER A 75 8.61 -8.71 18.08
CA SER A 75 8.08 -10.06 17.94
C SER A 75 7.02 -10.15 16.84
N ASP A 76 6.76 -11.34 16.29
CA ASP A 76 5.74 -11.58 15.25
C ASP A 76 4.36 -11.02 15.63
N ARG A 77 3.97 -11.14 16.91
CA ARG A 77 2.73 -10.55 17.42
C ARG A 77 2.73 -9.03 17.33
N ARG A 78 3.85 -8.38 17.63
CA ARG A 78 3.99 -6.92 17.52
C ARG A 78 4.06 -6.46 16.07
N LEU A 79 4.75 -7.21 15.20
CA LEU A 79 4.77 -6.96 13.76
C LEU A 79 3.36 -7.05 13.16
N SER A 80 2.59 -8.08 13.52
CA SER A 80 1.21 -8.23 13.06
C SER A 80 0.32 -7.08 13.56
N ALA A 81 0.50 -6.63 14.80
CA ALA A 81 -0.23 -5.49 15.35
C ALA A 81 0.17 -4.17 14.66
N LEU A 82 1.46 -3.99 14.35
CA LEU A 82 1.96 -2.82 13.61
C LEU A 82 1.37 -2.78 12.19
N ARG A 83 1.43 -3.91 11.44
CA ARG A 83 0.79 -4.02 10.12
C ARG A 83 -0.68 -3.61 10.17
N GLY A 84 -1.44 -4.22 11.08
CA GLY A 84 -2.88 -3.99 11.19
C GLY A 84 -3.29 -2.58 11.65
N ARG A 85 -2.35 -1.78 12.14
CA ARG A 85 -2.63 -0.41 12.60
C ARG A 85 -2.03 0.68 11.73
N GLN A 86 -0.84 0.43 11.16
CA GLN A 86 -0.07 1.46 10.48
C GLN A 86 0.01 1.29 8.96
N LEU A 87 -0.26 0.08 8.45
CA LEU A 87 -0.08 -0.22 7.03
C LEU A 87 -1.40 -0.63 6.37
N GLY A 88 -1.73 0.01 5.25
CA GLY A 88 -2.79 -0.41 4.33
C GLY A 88 -2.19 -1.06 3.10
N PHE A 89 -2.83 -2.10 2.56
CA PHE A 89 -2.37 -2.80 1.36
C PHE A 89 -3.43 -2.78 0.28
N VAL A 90 -3.00 -2.42 -0.92
CA VAL A 90 -3.78 -2.50 -2.17
C VAL A 90 -2.97 -3.34 -3.16
N PHE A 91 -3.54 -4.41 -3.67
CA PHE A 91 -2.87 -5.32 -4.61
C PHE A 91 -3.49 -5.24 -6.01
N GLN A 92 -2.75 -5.67 -7.01
CA GLN A 92 -3.21 -5.81 -8.39
C GLN A 92 -4.43 -6.73 -8.48
N GLN A 93 -4.39 -7.88 -7.80
CA GLN A 93 -5.56 -8.72 -7.58
C GLN A 93 -6.28 -8.20 -6.34
N PHE A 94 -7.54 -7.88 -6.47
CA PHE A 94 -8.34 -7.18 -5.46
C PHE A 94 -8.42 -7.90 -4.10
N HIS A 95 -8.23 -9.23 -4.10
CA HIS A 95 -8.32 -10.09 -2.91
C HIS A 95 -9.57 -9.82 -2.07
N LEU A 96 -10.71 -9.67 -2.75
CA LEU A 96 -12.00 -9.59 -2.08
C LEU A 96 -12.49 -11.01 -1.78
N THR A 97 -13.05 -11.19 -0.60
CA THR A 97 -13.64 -12.46 -0.20
C THR A 97 -14.98 -12.63 -0.87
N ASP A 98 -15.16 -13.67 -1.66
CA ASP A 98 -16.44 -14.03 -2.26
C ASP A 98 -17.48 -14.36 -1.16
N GLY A 99 -18.75 -14.10 -1.46
CA GLY A 99 -19.84 -14.28 -0.50
C GLY A 99 -19.98 -13.14 0.53
N LEU A 100 -18.96 -12.31 0.71
CA LEU A 100 -19.06 -11.09 1.53
C LEU A 100 -19.47 -9.89 0.67
N THR A 101 -20.29 -9.02 1.23
CA THR A 101 -20.62 -7.72 0.61
C THR A 101 -19.39 -6.79 0.58
N ALA A 102 -19.46 -5.71 -0.20
CA ALA A 102 -18.40 -4.67 -0.22
C ALA A 102 -18.15 -4.10 1.19
N ALA A 103 -19.22 -3.82 1.96
CA ALA A 103 -19.08 -3.33 3.33
C ALA A 103 -18.42 -4.36 4.27
N GLU A 104 -18.75 -5.64 4.13
CA GLU A 104 -18.12 -6.70 4.91
C GLU A 104 -16.67 -6.91 4.52
N ASN A 105 -16.34 -6.87 3.22
CA ASN A 105 -14.96 -6.91 2.75
C ASN A 105 -14.12 -5.76 3.33
N VAL A 106 -14.64 -4.53 3.35
CA VAL A 106 -13.96 -3.40 3.96
C VAL A 106 -13.82 -3.58 5.48
N ALA A 107 -14.88 -4.06 6.15
CA ALA A 107 -14.86 -4.30 7.60
C ALA A 107 -13.81 -5.33 8.04
N THR A 108 -13.35 -6.23 7.14
CA THR A 108 -12.26 -7.19 7.46
C THR A 108 -10.97 -6.48 7.85
N GLY A 109 -10.67 -5.31 7.30
CA GLY A 109 -9.50 -4.50 7.66
C GLY A 109 -9.45 -4.08 9.13
N LEU A 110 -10.58 -4.16 9.83
CA LEU A 110 -10.70 -3.82 11.26
C LEU A 110 -10.79 -5.05 12.18
N LEU A 111 -10.73 -6.28 11.64
CA LEU A 111 -10.92 -7.50 12.43
C LEU A 111 -9.89 -7.63 13.56
N TYR A 112 -8.64 -7.36 13.25
CA TYR A 112 -7.51 -7.51 14.18
C TYR A 112 -7.22 -6.25 15.01
N ALA A 113 -7.95 -5.15 14.75
CA ALA A 113 -7.79 -3.90 15.49
C ALA A 113 -8.60 -3.83 16.79
N GLY A 114 -9.33 -4.90 17.16
CA GLY A 114 -10.16 -4.93 18.37
C GLY A 114 -11.42 -4.04 18.28
N VAL A 115 -11.78 -3.56 17.08
CA VAL A 115 -12.93 -2.66 16.89
C VAL A 115 -14.26 -3.44 17.02
N PRO A 116 -15.23 -2.98 17.85
CA PRO A 116 -16.52 -3.64 17.98
C PRO A 116 -17.30 -3.73 16.65
N ARG A 117 -18.07 -4.82 16.45
CA ARG A 117 -18.77 -5.10 15.19
C ARG A 117 -19.62 -3.93 14.68
N LYS A 118 -20.32 -3.23 15.57
CA LYS A 118 -21.16 -2.06 15.21
C LYS A 118 -20.30 -0.93 14.62
N GLN A 119 -19.18 -0.64 15.26
CA GLN A 119 -18.25 0.40 14.78
C GLN A 119 -17.55 0.01 13.46
N ARG A 120 -17.21 -1.27 13.28
CA ARG A 120 -16.63 -1.76 12.01
C ARG A 120 -17.56 -1.50 10.83
N ARG A 121 -18.88 -1.71 11.00
CA ARG A 121 -19.88 -1.45 9.97
C ARG A 121 -19.97 0.04 9.61
N LEU A 122 -19.95 0.92 10.61
CA LEU A 122 -19.99 2.37 10.40
C LEU A 122 -18.75 2.84 9.66
N ARG A 123 -17.54 2.48 10.14
CA ARG A 123 -16.29 2.84 9.49
C ARG A 123 -16.17 2.27 8.06
N ALA A 124 -16.67 1.06 7.83
CA ALA A 124 -16.70 0.48 6.49
C ALA A 124 -17.62 1.27 5.54
N ALA A 125 -18.77 1.74 6.03
CA ALA A 125 -19.67 2.58 5.25
C ALA A 125 -19.03 3.93 4.91
N GLU A 126 -18.36 4.58 5.86
CA GLU A 126 -17.63 5.82 5.67
C GLU A 126 -16.48 5.65 4.67
N ALA A 127 -15.68 4.58 4.80
CA ALA A 127 -14.59 4.27 3.88
C ALA A 127 -15.11 4.02 2.44
N LEU A 128 -16.23 3.32 2.27
CA LEU A 128 -16.87 3.13 0.97
C LEU A 128 -17.41 4.44 0.39
N ALA A 129 -17.94 5.33 1.21
CA ALA A 129 -18.40 6.64 0.75
C ALA A 129 -17.21 7.48 0.23
N ARG A 130 -16.04 7.46 0.91
CA ARG A 130 -14.81 8.15 0.48
C ARG A 130 -14.32 7.71 -0.90
N VAL A 131 -14.55 6.46 -1.28
CA VAL A 131 -14.17 5.93 -2.61
C VAL A 131 -15.32 5.97 -3.62
N GLY A 132 -16.44 6.67 -3.32
CA GLY A 132 -17.59 6.83 -4.21
C GLY A 132 -18.48 5.60 -4.34
N LEU A 133 -18.43 4.66 -3.38
CA LEU A 133 -19.18 3.39 -3.41
C LEU A 133 -20.28 3.27 -2.34
N ALA A 134 -20.78 4.38 -1.81
CA ALA A 134 -21.88 4.37 -0.85
C ALA A 134 -23.11 3.58 -1.34
N HIS A 135 -23.41 3.67 -2.64
CA HIS A 135 -24.54 2.98 -3.29
C HIS A 135 -24.30 1.48 -3.54
N ARG A 136 -23.05 0.99 -3.38
CA ARG A 136 -22.64 -0.40 -3.64
C ARG A 136 -22.35 -1.22 -2.37
N MET A 137 -22.60 -0.70 -1.18
CA MET A 137 -22.23 -1.33 0.11
C MET A 137 -22.70 -2.77 0.27
N ARG A 138 -23.88 -3.11 -0.30
CA ARG A 138 -24.50 -4.43 -0.20
C ARG A 138 -24.16 -5.38 -1.35
N HIS A 139 -23.44 -4.91 -2.38
CA HIS A 139 -23.05 -5.72 -3.53
C HIS A 139 -21.92 -6.68 -3.16
N GLN A 140 -21.97 -7.88 -3.72
CA GLN A 140 -20.91 -8.87 -3.62
C GLN A 140 -19.88 -8.69 -4.76
N PRO A 141 -18.66 -9.24 -4.65
CA PRO A 141 -17.61 -9.04 -5.65
C PRO A 141 -18.02 -9.35 -7.08
N HIS A 142 -18.83 -10.39 -7.32
CA HIS A 142 -19.30 -10.75 -8.67
C HIS A 142 -20.26 -9.73 -9.28
N GLN A 143 -20.83 -8.83 -8.49
CA GLN A 143 -21.75 -7.77 -8.90
C GLN A 143 -21.03 -6.42 -9.14
N LEU A 144 -19.72 -6.38 -8.96
CA LEU A 144 -18.89 -5.18 -9.06
C LEU A 144 -18.01 -5.24 -10.30
N SER A 145 -17.86 -4.11 -10.98
CA SER A 145 -16.84 -3.95 -12.03
C SER A 145 -15.41 -4.06 -11.47
N GLY A 146 -14.41 -4.24 -12.33
CA GLY A 146 -13.00 -4.26 -11.91
C GLY A 146 -12.60 -3.00 -11.15
N GLY A 147 -12.97 -1.83 -11.65
CA GLY A 147 -12.71 -0.54 -10.99
C GLY A 147 -13.45 -0.40 -9.64
N GLU A 148 -14.68 -0.90 -9.52
CA GLU A 148 -15.41 -0.92 -8.26
C GLU A 148 -14.76 -1.88 -7.24
N LYS A 149 -14.33 -3.07 -7.67
CA LYS A 149 -13.56 -4.01 -6.83
C LYS A 149 -12.29 -3.38 -6.30
N GLN A 150 -11.55 -2.67 -7.14
CA GLN A 150 -10.33 -1.98 -6.73
C GLN A 150 -10.61 -0.87 -5.73
N ARG A 151 -11.67 -0.08 -5.93
CA ARG A 151 -12.09 0.93 -4.95
C ARG A 151 -12.52 0.30 -3.62
N VAL A 152 -13.17 -0.88 -3.61
CA VAL A 152 -13.43 -1.63 -2.37
C VAL A 152 -12.12 -2.05 -1.68
N ALA A 153 -11.12 -2.53 -2.44
CA ALA A 153 -9.81 -2.89 -1.89
C ALA A 153 -9.08 -1.65 -1.30
N ILE A 154 -9.18 -0.50 -1.96
CA ILE A 154 -8.65 0.78 -1.44
C ILE A 154 -9.39 1.18 -0.16
N ALA A 155 -10.72 1.13 -0.13
CA ALA A 155 -11.51 1.42 1.08
C ALA A 155 -11.12 0.49 2.25
N ARG A 156 -10.89 -0.80 1.98
CA ARG A 156 -10.39 -1.76 2.97
C ARG A 156 -9.02 -1.39 3.52
N ALA A 157 -8.13 -0.92 2.65
CA ALA A 157 -6.79 -0.45 3.06
C ALA A 157 -6.83 0.82 3.91
N LEU A 158 -7.85 1.67 3.74
CA LEU A 158 -8.00 2.95 4.44
C LEU A 158 -8.81 2.88 5.73
N VAL A 159 -9.63 1.84 5.93
CA VAL A 159 -10.68 1.78 6.99
C VAL A 159 -10.14 1.90 8.42
N HIS A 160 -8.87 1.60 8.63
CA HIS A 160 -8.20 1.72 9.93
C HIS A 160 -7.27 2.94 10.03
N GLU A 161 -7.35 3.86 9.05
CA GLU A 161 -6.56 5.10 8.98
C GLU A 161 -5.05 4.84 9.07
N PRO A 162 -4.49 4.06 8.13
CA PRO A 162 -3.08 3.69 8.19
C PRO A 162 -2.17 4.90 8.02
N ALA A 163 -0.97 4.83 8.61
CA ALA A 163 0.08 5.84 8.40
C ALA A 163 0.66 5.78 6.97
N LEU A 164 0.63 4.59 6.33
CA LEU A 164 1.13 4.37 4.98
C LEU A 164 0.27 3.34 4.24
N VAL A 165 -0.15 3.68 3.02
CA VAL A 165 -0.76 2.75 2.07
C VAL A 165 0.29 2.30 1.06
N LEU A 166 0.48 0.99 0.94
CA LEU A 166 1.32 0.33 -0.04
C LEU A 166 0.43 -0.23 -1.16
N ALA A 167 0.58 0.26 -2.37
CA ALA A 167 -0.20 -0.15 -3.52
C ALA A 167 0.68 -0.83 -4.56
N ASP A 168 0.46 -2.13 -4.77
CA ASP A 168 1.17 -2.95 -5.76
C ASP A 168 0.35 -3.04 -7.04
N GLU A 169 0.83 -2.39 -8.12
CA GLU A 169 0.19 -2.36 -9.43
C GLU A 169 -1.34 -2.08 -9.36
N PRO A 170 -1.78 -1.00 -8.68
CA PRO A 170 -3.19 -0.82 -8.33
C PRO A 170 -4.13 -0.66 -9.53
N THR A 171 -3.58 -0.50 -10.73
CA THR A 171 -4.33 -0.34 -11.98
C THR A 171 -4.07 -1.47 -12.98
N GLY A 172 -3.13 -2.38 -12.69
CA GLY A 172 -2.64 -3.37 -13.66
C GLY A 172 -3.66 -4.44 -14.11
N ALA A 173 -4.78 -4.59 -13.39
CA ALA A 173 -5.89 -5.49 -13.76
C ALA A 173 -7.09 -4.73 -14.36
N LEU A 174 -6.96 -3.43 -14.67
CA LEU A 174 -8.05 -2.56 -15.09
C LEU A 174 -7.88 -2.09 -16.53
N ASP A 175 -8.99 -1.81 -17.20
CA ASP A 175 -8.98 -1.05 -18.43
C ASP A 175 -8.53 0.41 -18.20
N SER A 176 -8.21 1.12 -19.26
CA SER A 176 -7.66 2.48 -19.21
C SER A 176 -8.59 3.48 -18.46
N ALA A 177 -9.90 3.37 -18.64
CA ALA A 177 -10.86 4.28 -18.01
C ALA A 177 -10.96 4.04 -16.50
N ASN A 178 -11.06 2.77 -16.08
CA ASN A 178 -11.06 2.39 -14.67
C ASN A 178 -9.72 2.66 -14.01
N GLY A 179 -8.60 2.42 -14.71
CA GLY A 179 -7.25 2.75 -14.24
C GLY A 179 -7.08 4.25 -13.98
N ALA A 180 -7.53 5.09 -14.90
CA ALA A 180 -7.52 6.55 -14.73
C ALA A 180 -8.37 7.01 -13.54
N ALA A 181 -9.55 6.40 -13.32
CA ALA A 181 -10.41 6.71 -12.19
C ALA A 181 -9.78 6.31 -10.84
N VAL A 182 -9.11 5.15 -10.78
CA VAL A 182 -8.37 4.71 -9.59
C VAL A 182 -7.19 5.65 -9.30
N LEU A 183 -6.43 6.05 -10.32
CA LEU A 183 -5.33 7.00 -10.14
C LEU A 183 -5.83 8.37 -9.65
N ALA A 184 -6.94 8.88 -10.21
CA ALA A 184 -7.56 10.11 -9.74
C ALA A 184 -7.96 10.01 -8.26
N LEU A 185 -8.55 8.87 -7.83
CA LEU A 185 -8.87 8.63 -6.43
C LEU A 185 -7.61 8.66 -5.53
N LEU A 186 -6.50 8.03 -5.94
CA LEU A 186 -5.26 8.07 -5.15
C LEU A 186 -4.72 9.50 -5.01
N LEU A 187 -4.83 10.32 -6.06
CA LEU A 187 -4.45 11.73 -6.01
C LEU A 187 -5.37 12.56 -5.08
N GLU A 188 -6.67 12.25 -5.05
CA GLU A 188 -7.61 12.90 -4.11
C GLU A 188 -7.29 12.52 -2.67
N LEU A 189 -7.08 11.23 -2.39
CA LEU A 189 -6.69 10.75 -1.06
C LEU A 189 -5.38 11.37 -0.58
N HIS A 190 -4.42 11.59 -1.48
CA HIS A 190 -3.19 12.31 -1.17
C HIS A 190 -3.46 13.76 -0.75
N LYS A 191 -4.37 14.47 -1.44
CA LYS A 191 -4.78 15.84 -1.04
C LYS A 191 -5.39 15.88 0.36
N GLU A 192 -6.01 14.77 0.79
CA GLU A 192 -6.50 14.57 2.17
C GLU A 192 -5.39 14.14 3.15
N ASN A 193 -4.11 14.29 2.75
CA ASN A 193 -2.92 13.96 3.54
C ASN A 193 -2.70 12.45 3.79
N THR A 194 -3.28 11.56 2.95
CA THR A 194 -2.96 10.13 2.99
C THR A 194 -1.57 9.90 2.41
N THR A 195 -0.72 9.17 3.12
CA THR A 195 0.61 8.77 2.64
C THR A 195 0.48 7.50 1.78
N ILE A 196 0.97 7.54 0.54
CA ILE A 196 0.79 6.43 -0.41
C ILE A 196 2.10 6.15 -1.15
N ALA A 197 2.52 4.90 -1.19
CA ALA A 197 3.58 4.41 -2.07
C ALA A 197 2.97 3.46 -3.11
N VAL A 198 3.09 3.81 -4.38
CA VAL A 198 2.59 3.03 -5.52
C VAL A 198 3.77 2.34 -6.17
N ILE A 199 3.73 1.02 -6.25
CA ILE A 199 4.65 0.25 -7.06
C ILE A 199 4.02 0.02 -8.42
N THR A 200 4.71 0.39 -9.48
CA THR A 200 4.20 0.19 -10.84
C THR A 200 5.34 0.10 -11.85
N HIS A 201 5.11 -0.59 -12.95
CA HIS A 201 5.97 -0.56 -14.14
C HIS A 201 5.46 0.44 -15.19
N ASP A 202 4.27 1.02 -14.97
CA ASP A 202 3.66 2.00 -15.87
C ASP A 202 4.27 3.39 -15.62
N GLN A 203 5.04 3.86 -16.62
CA GLN A 203 5.72 5.15 -16.57
C GLN A 203 4.75 6.34 -16.66
N ASP A 204 3.60 6.18 -17.32
CA ASP A 204 2.60 7.23 -17.46
C ASP A 204 1.90 7.49 -16.11
N ILE A 205 1.63 6.44 -15.37
CA ILE A 205 1.14 6.54 -13.99
C ILE A 205 2.18 7.21 -13.12
N ALA A 206 3.42 6.73 -13.15
CA ALA A 206 4.50 7.27 -12.34
C ALA A 206 4.78 8.75 -12.63
N ALA A 207 4.69 9.15 -13.89
CA ALA A 207 4.89 10.52 -14.33
C ALA A 207 3.84 11.50 -13.75
N ARG A 208 2.69 11.01 -13.34
CA ARG A 208 1.59 11.80 -12.74
C ARG A 208 1.69 11.94 -11.23
N LEU A 209 2.60 11.22 -10.58
CA LEU A 209 2.79 11.28 -9.13
C LEU A 209 3.87 12.30 -8.74
N PRO A 210 3.72 12.97 -7.57
CA PRO A 210 4.62 14.06 -7.15
C PRO A 210 6.07 13.64 -6.93
N ARG A 211 6.30 12.37 -6.59
CA ARG A 211 7.64 11.82 -6.35
C ARG A 211 7.80 10.48 -7.07
N GLN A 212 8.94 10.30 -7.71
CA GLN A 212 9.29 9.05 -8.39
C GLN A 212 10.62 8.52 -7.84
N VAL A 213 10.65 7.22 -7.52
CA VAL A 213 11.84 6.47 -7.11
C VAL A 213 12.09 5.39 -8.15
N SER A 214 13.26 5.42 -8.78
CA SER A 214 13.65 4.45 -9.79
C SER A 214 14.48 3.33 -9.19
N MET A 215 14.09 2.08 -9.47
CA MET A 215 14.79 0.88 -9.03
C MET A 215 15.35 0.10 -10.21
N ARG A 216 16.57 -0.40 -10.04
CA ARG A 216 17.22 -1.32 -10.97
C ARG A 216 18.14 -2.28 -10.23
N ASP A 217 18.10 -3.56 -10.59
CA ASP A 217 18.98 -4.60 -10.06
C ASP A 217 19.10 -4.59 -8.52
N GLY A 218 17.95 -4.44 -7.84
CA GLY A 218 17.86 -4.41 -6.38
C GLY A 218 18.28 -3.10 -5.72
N ARG A 219 18.63 -2.06 -6.47
CA ARG A 219 19.11 -0.77 -5.96
C ARG A 219 18.17 0.38 -6.34
N ILE A 220 18.19 1.45 -5.54
CA ILE A 220 17.57 2.73 -5.92
C ILE A 220 18.61 3.54 -6.70
N GLU A 221 18.30 3.86 -7.97
CA GLU A 221 19.17 4.68 -8.83
C GLU A 221 18.93 6.18 -8.63
N GLY A 222 17.74 6.57 -8.21
CA GLY A 222 17.41 7.97 -8.02
C GLY A 222 16.01 8.20 -7.45
N SER A 223 15.81 9.40 -6.92
CA SER A 223 14.52 9.90 -6.45
C SER A 223 14.33 11.32 -6.94
N VAL A 224 13.26 11.55 -7.72
CA VAL A 224 12.91 12.86 -8.27
C VAL A 224 11.60 13.32 -7.63
N ARG A 225 11.57 14.56 -7.12
CA ARG A 225 10.33 15.26 -6.73
C ARG A 225 9.97 16.27 -7.80
N ARG A 226 8.70 16.37 -8.14
CA ARG A 226 8.14 17.31 -9.11
C ARG A 226 7.33 18.40 -8.43
#